data_32801d48ebe14931763e198ff57f13c7
#
_entry.id   32801d48ebe14931763e198ff57f13c7
#
_cell.length_a   1.000
_cell.length_b   1.000
_cell.length_c   1.000
_cell.angle_alpha   90.00
_cell.angle_beta   90.00
_cell.angle_gamma   90.00
#
_symmetry.space_group_name_H-M   'P 1'
#
loop_
_entity.id
_entity.type
_entity.pdbx_description
1 polymer ?
#
loop_
_entity_poly.entity_id
_entity_poly.type
_entity_poly.pdbx_seq_one_letter_code
_entity_poly.pdbx_strand_id
1 'polypeptide(L)'
;MSPNSRTPMNAIMGMTRIASENIGEPERVMDCLGKIEQASGHLLKLINEVLNMSKIESGRMELIEKPILIHSVVDNVLMLLQDNIEKKKMTLQVDMDRLPEESVYGDATRILEILLNLASNAVKYTPEGGTIRFLAEKREEIGSDQIYRFVVQDNGIGMSKEFLEKLFEPFVREQKVADGKFEGTGLGMSITKAFVEMMGGDIRVDSKEGEGTTFEVLLRFKKAEAAVTEERGKVWRLDECRGRFEQNRLLLAEDNELNREILKELIRETGISIEEAVNGTEAVRLVQNNPEDYFDLVFMDVQMPEMDGYEAAGQIRQYEKKLKRKHLPIIALTANVFAEDSERALRAGMDAHMGKPVDVPRLLATMMHWIG
;
A
#
# COMPACT_ATOMS: atom_id res chain seq x y z
N MET A 1 11.44 -18.84 14.17
CA MET A 1 11.20 -17.38 14.27
C MET A 1 12.52 -16.67 14.43
N SER A 2 12.83 -15.74 13.54
CA SER A 2 14.08 -14.99 13.60
C SER A 2 14.07 -14.02 14.81
N PRO A 3 15.24 -13.62 15.34
CA PRO A 3 15.33 -12.62 16.41
C PRO A 3 14.58 -11.33 16.07
N ASN A 4 14.56 -10.94 14.80
CA ASN A 4 13.93 -9.71 14.32
C ASN A 4 12.39 -9.70 14.42
N SER A 5 11.72 -10.86 14.38
CA SER A 5 10.27 -10.94 14.54
C SER A 5 9.82 -11.05 16.01
N ARG A 6 10.71 -11.45 16.93
CA ARG A 6 10.39 -11.53 18.37
C ARG A 6 10.32 -10.15 19.03
N THR A 7 11.16 -9.23 18.62
CA THR A 7 11.23 -7.88 19.24
C THR A 7 9.93 -7.11 19.09
N PRO A 8 9.35 -6.91 17.90
CA PRO A 8 8.07 -6.21 17.78
C PRO A 8 6.92 -6.96 18.45
N MET A 9 6.89 -8.28 18.40
CA MET A 9 5.86 -9.07 19.09
C MET A 9 5.92 -8.89 20.61
N ASN A 10 7.10 -8.91 21.21
CA ASN A 10 7.27 -8.65 22.63
C ASN A 10 6.90 -7.20 23.00
N ALA A 11 7.17 -6.23 22.13
CA ALA A 11 6.77 -4.84 22.32
C ALA A 11 5.23 -4.72 22.35
N ILE A 12 4.53 -5.33 21.38
CA ILE A 12 3.06 -5.36 21.34
C ILE A 12 2.51 -5.95 22.64
N MET A 13 2.95 -7.15 23.02
CA MET A 13 2.47 -7.83 24.22
C MET A 13 2.77 -7.03 25.50
N GLY A 14 3.98 -6.47 25.61
CA GLY A 14 4.39 -5.66 26.75
C GLY A 14 3.60 -4.36 26.90
N MET A 15 3.42 -3.62 25.79
CA MET A 15 2.65 -2.37 25.79
C MET A 15 1.16 -2.60 26.02
N THR A 16 0.59 -3.69 25.49
CA THR A 16 -0.81 -4.08 25.78
C THR A 16 -1.01 -4.31 27.26
N ARG A 17 -0.08 -5.03 27.92
CA ARG A 17 -0.16 -5.26 29.36
C ARG A 17 -0.04 -3.96 30.16
N ILE A 18 0.93 -3.10 29.81
CA ILE A 18 1.11 -1.80 30.48
C ILE A 18 -0.14 -0.93 30.31
N ALA A 19 -0.73 -0.87 29.11
CA ALA A 19 -1.98 -0.14 28.87
C ALA A 19 -3.12 -0.67 29.75
N SER A 20 -3.28 -2.00 29.84
CA SER A 20 -4.31 -2.63 30.65
C SER A 20 -4.15 -2.36 32.16
N GLU A 21 -2.90 -2.31 32.65
CA GLU A 21 -2.60 -2.00 34.06
C GLU A 21 -2.77 -0.49 34.40
N ASN A 22 -2.86 0.39 33.40
CA ASN A 22 -2.92 1.85 33.56
C ASN A 22 -4.15 2.49 32.91
N ILE A 23 -5.29 1.80 32.85
CA ILE A 23 -6.53 2.28 32.22
C ILE A 23 -7.00 3.65 32.78
N GLY A 24 -6.67 3.95 34.04
CA GLY A 24 -6.97 5.24 34.68
C GLY A 24 -6.07 6.40 34.26
N GLU A 25 -5.03 6.17 33.46
CA GLU A 25 -4.07 7.17 32.96
C GLU A 25 -4.16 7.30 31.42
N PRO A 26 -5.11 8.08 30.85
CA PRO A 26 -5.35 8.12 29.40
C PRO A 26 -4.13 8.47 28.56
N GLU A 27 -3.28 9.39 28.99
CA GLU A 27 -2.05 9.77 28.26
C GLU A 27 -1.10 8.58 28.13
N ARG A 28 -0.96 7.79 29.19
CA ARG A 28 -0.10 6.61 29.20
C ARG A 28 -0.66 5.48 28.34
N VAL A 29 -1.97 5.30 28.35
CA VAL A 29 -2.67 4.35 27.48
C VAL A 29 -2.44 4.74 26.02
N MET A 30 -2.62 6.02 25.67
CA MET A 30 -2.39 6.53 24.30
C MET A 30 -0.94 6.32 23.84
N ASP A 31 0.05 6.58 24.70
CA ASP A 31 1.47 6.31 24.40
C ASP A 31 1.70 4.80 24.14
N CYS A 32 1.10 3.92 24.94
CA CYS A 32 1.18 2.47 24.73
C CYS A 32 0.53 2.03 23.43
N LEU A 33 -0.64 2.56 23.08
CA LEU A 33 -1.35 2.26 21.84
C LEU A 33 -0.53 2.69 20.61
N GLY A 34 0.05 3.89 20.62
CA GLY A 34 0.94 4.35 19.55
C GLY A 34 2.19 3.45 19.36
N LYS A 35 2.76 2.96 20.46
CA LYS A 35 3.87 1.99 20.41
C LYS A 35 3.44 0.62 19.88
N ILE A 36 2.22 0.17 20.22
CA ILE A 36 1.64 -1.07 19.68
C ILE A 36 1.46 -0.94 18.17
N GLU A 37 0.87 0.17 17.70
CA GLU A 37 0.65 0.44 16.29
C GLU A 37 1.98 0.45 15.51
N GLN A 38 2.98 1.17 16.01
CA GLN A 38 4.32 1.20 15.41
C GLN A 38 4.95 -0.20 15.33
N ALA A 39 4.88 -0.99 16.41
CA ALA A 39 5.45 -2.34 16.45
C ALA A 39 4.70 -3.30 15.53
N SER A 40 3.37 -3.16 15.41
CA SER A 40 2.52 -3.96 14.50
C SER A 40 2.84 -3.65 13.04
N GLY A 41 2.96 -2.37 12.67
CA GLY A 41 3.35 -1.94 11.34
C GLY A 41 4.74 -2.47 10.95
N HIS A 42 5.70 -2.43 11.90
CA HIS A 42 7.03 -3.00 11.69
C HIS A 42 6.98 -4.52 11.45
N LEU A 43 6.16 -5.26 12.21
CA LEU A 43 6.00 -6.71 12.07
C LEU A 43 5.38 -7.07 10.71
N LEU A 44 4.35 -6.35 10.27
CA LEU A 44 3.72 -6.53 8.95
C LEU A 44 4.72 -6.29 7.82
N LYS A 45 5.52 -5.22 7.92
CA LYS A 45 6.59 -4.94 6.95
C LYS A 45 7.59 -6.09 6.87
N LEU A 46 8.05 -6.61 8.02
CA LEU A 46 8.95 -7.77 8.09
C LEU A 46 8.38 -9.01 7.40
N ILE A 47 7.11 -9.32 7.66
CA ILE A 47 6.43 -10.47 7.05
C ILE A 47 6.37 -10.31 5.54
N ASN A 48 5.96 -9.14 5.05
CA ASN A 48 5.85 -8.87 3.62
C ASN A 48 7.21 -8.91 2.91
N GLU A 49 8.27 -8.38 3.52
CA GLU A 49 9.62 -8.45 2.96
C GLU A 49 10.13 -9.91 2.86
N VAL A 50 9.88 -10.75 3.89
CA VAL A 50 10.24 -12.17 3.85
C VAL A 50 9.44 -12.93 2.79
N LEU A 51 8.14 -12.65 2.68
CA LEU A 51 7.28 -13.26 1.65
C LEU A 51 7.71 -12.83 0.23
N ASN A 52 8.01 -11.55 0.02
CA ASN A 52 8.50 -11.05 -1.25
C ASN A 52 9.83 -11.73 -1.61
N MET A 53 10.79 -11.79 -0.67
CA MET A 53 12.07 -12.46 -0.91
C MET A 53 11.91 -13.93 -1.26
N SER A 54 11.05 -14.66 -0.54
CA SER A 54 10.75 -16.07 -0.84
C SER A 54 10.15 -16.28 -2.23
N LYS A 55 9.27 -15.38 -2.68
CA LYS A 55 8.68 -15.41 -4.03
C LYS A 55 9.71 -15.09 -5.10
N ILE A 56 10.60 -14.12 -4.86
CA ILE A 56 11.69 -13.76 -5.77
C ILE A 56 12.65 -14.96 -5.93
N GLU A 57 13.13 -15.52 -4.83
CA GLU A 57 14.06 -16.66 -4.85
C GLU A 57 13.47 -17.91 -5.51
N SER A 58 12.16 -18.14 -5.35
CA SER A 58 11.47 -19.28 -5.99
C SER A 58 11.06 -19.03 -7.45
N GLY A 59 11.33 -17.83 -7.99
CA GLY A 59 10.92 -17.46 -9.35
C GLY A 59 9.39 -17.37 -9.54
N ARG A 60 8.63 -17.25 -8.45
CA ARG A 60 7.16 -17.17 -8.48
C ARG A 60 6.64 -15.74 -8.44
N MET A 61 7.52 -14.74 -8.41
CA MET A 61 7.12 -13.35 -8.46
C MET A 61 6.81 -13.00 -9.91
N GLU A 62 5.61 -12.49 -10.15
CA GLU A 62 5.17 -12.01 -11.45
C GLU A 62 4.91 -10.49 -11.36
N LEU A 63 5.20 -9.78 -12.46
CA LEU A 63 4.89 -8.35 -12.62
C LEU A 63 3.50 -8.19 -13.20
N ILE A 64 2.75 -7.25 -12.66
CA ILE A 64 1.40 -6.91 -13.10
C ILE A 64 1.46 -5.65 -13.93
N GLU A 65 1.78 -5.80 -15.20
CA GLU A 65 1.84 -4.65 -16.11
C GLU A 65 0.43 -4.19 -16.51
N LYS A 66 0.08 -2.98 -16.10
CA LYS A 66 -1.15 -2.28 -16.49
C LYS A 66 -0.81 -0.91 -17.04
N PRO A 67 -1.70 -0.26 -17.83
CA PRO A 67 -1.53 1.14 -18.14
C PRO A 67 -1.54 1.98 -16.85
N ILE A 68 -0.48 2.75 -16.63
CA ILE A 68 -0.29 3.60 -15.44
C ILE A 68 0.24 4.98 -15.85
N LEU A 69 0.04 5.97 -14.99
CA LEU A 69 0.69 7.27 -15.05
C LEU A 69 1.85 7.29 -14.05
N ILE A 70 3.06 7.51 -14.51
CA ILE A 70 4.24 7.58 -13.62
C ILE A 70 4.12 8.76 -12.65
N HIS A 71 3.53 9.89 -13.07
CA HIS A 71 3.24 11.01 -12.18
C HIS A 71 2.46 10.58 -10.94
N SER A 72 1.36 9.81 -11.11
CA SER A 72 0.54 9.36 -9.99
C SER A 72 1.32 8.50 -9.00
N VAL A 73 2.24 7.68 -9.50
CA VAL A 73 3.08 6.85 -8.61
C VAL A 73 4.06 7.72 -7.83
N VAL A 74 4.68 8.72 -8.47
CA VAL A 74 5.60 9.66 -7.81
C VAL A 74 4.87 10.51 -6.79
N ASP A 75 3.70 11.06 -7.14
CA ASP A 75 2.87 11.87 -6.23
C ASP A 75 2.51 11.07 -4.97
N ASN A 76 2.16 9.79 -5.12
CA ASN A 76 1.89 8.89 -3.98
C ASN A 76 3.13 8.69 -3.09
N VAL A 77 4.32 8.52 -3.67
CA VAL A 77 5.57 8.44 -2.89
C VAL A 77 5.79 9.71 -2.07
N LEU A 78 5.67 10.87 -2.71
CA LEU A 78 5.91 12.16 -2.07
C LEU A 78 4.92 12.42 -0.93
N MET A 79 3.65 12.09 -1.15
CA MET A 79 2.59 12.20 -0.14
C MET A 79 2.88 11.33 1.09
N LEU A 80 3.28 10.08 0.89
CA LEU A 80 3.59 9.14 1.99
C LEU A 80 4.80 9.58 2.83
N LEU A 81 5.66 10.43 2.29
CA LEU A 81 6.87 10.92 2.98
C LEU A 81 6.66 12.26 3.68
N GLN A 82 5.62 13.01 3.33
CA GLN A 82 5.41 14.39 3.77
C GLN A 82 5.49 14.56 5.28
N ASP A 83 4.73 13.76 6.04
CA ASP A 83 4.72 13.83 7.51
C ASP A 83 6.10 13.63 8.14
N ASN A 84 6.88 12.71 7.60
CA ASN A 84 8.22 12.42 8.12
C ASN A 84 9.22 13.53 7.78
N ILE A 85 9.08 14.15 6.61
CA ILE A 85 9.86 15.28 6.15
C ILE A 85 9.57 16.50 7.03
N GLU A 86 8.29 16.78 7.29
CA GLU A 86 7.85 17.90 8.15
C GLU A 86 8.33 17.71 9.60
N LYS A 87 8.14 16.52 10.19
CA LYS A 87 8.60 16.19 11.55
C LYS A 87 10.10 16.38 11.72
N LYS A 88 10.89 16.07 10.70
CA LYS A 88 12.34 16.27 10.70
C LYS A 88 12.78 17.65 10.18
N LYS A 89 11.85 18.54 9.82
CA LYS A 89 12.09 19.88 9.25
C LYS A 89 13.05 19.85 8.07
N MET A 90 12.92 18.83 7.22
CA MET A 90 13.80 18.60 6.08
C MET A 90 13.34 19.43 4.86
N THR A 91 14.28 19.72 3.97
CA THR A 91 13.98 20.34 2.67
C THR A 91 13.83 19.26 1.62
N LEU A 92 12.65 19.19 0.99
CA LEU A 92 12.39 18.31 -0.17
C LEU A 92 12.44 19.16 -1.46
N GLN A 93 13.31 18.77 -2.39
CA GLN A 93 13.40 19.34 -3.73
C GLN A 93 12.90 18.30 -4.74
N VAL A 94 11.84 18.62 -5.47
CA VAL A 94 11.22 17.73 -6.45
C VAL A 94 11.42 18.32 -7.85
N ASP A 95 11.92 17.51 -8.77
CA ASP A 95 12.12 17.84 -10.17
C ASP A 95 11.44 16.79 -11.04
N MET A 96 10.33 17.17 -11.67
CA MET A 96 9.54 16.34 -12.60
C MET A 96 9.29 17.07 -13.92
N ASP A 97 10.03 18.11 -14.22
CA ASP A 97 9.81 18.98 -15.41
C ASP A 97 9.90 18.20 -16.73
N ARG A 98 10.64 17.10 -16.74
CA ARG A 98 10.82 16.22 -17.90
C ARG A 98 10.06 14.91 -17.81
N LEU A 99 9.11 14.81 -16.91
CA LEU A 99 8.25 13.65 -16.76
C LEU A 99 6.97 13.87 -17.60
N PRO A 100 6.73 13.12 -18.68
CA PRO A 100 5.55 13.32 -19.52
C PRO A 100 4.29 12.78 -18.87
N GLU A 101 3.15 13.40 -19.17
CA GLU A 101 1.82 12.93 -18.76
C GLU A 101 1.28 11.82 -19.68
N GLU A 102 2.14 10.93 -20.14
CA GLU A 102 1.73 9.80 -20.96
C GLU A 102 1.64 8.52 -20.14
N SER A 103 0.70 7.64 -20.53
CA SER A 103 0.53 6.34 -19.89
C SER A 103 1.55 5.33 -20.41
N VAL A 104 2.05 4.50 -19.51
CA VAL A 104 2.96 3.39 -19.83
C VAL A 104 2.43 2.09 -19.23
N TYR A 105 2.80 0.95 -19.82
CA TYR A 105 2.56 -0.35 -19.19
C TYR A 105 3.60 -0.58 -18.09
N GLY A 106 3.15 -0.76 -16.85
CA GLY A 106 4.02 -1.01 -15.70
C GLY A 106 3.27 -1.52 -14.48
N ASP A 107 4.01 -1.99 -13.48
CA ASP A 107 3.49 -2.39 -12.18
C ASP A 107 3.62 -1.24 -11.19
N ALA A 108 2.54 -0.46 -11.02
CA ALA A 108 2.50 0.69 -10.13
C ALA A 108 2.90 0.35 -8.69
N THR A 109 2.52 -0.84 -8.20
CA THR A 109 2.81 -1.28 -6.83
C THR A 109 4.31 -1.50 -6.65
N ARG A 110 4.97 -2.16 -7.60
CA ARG A 110 6.41 -2.42 -7.52
C ARG A 110 7.24 -1.16 -7.70
N ILE A 111 6.81 -0.27 -8.61
CA ILE A 111 7.45 1.05 -8.76
C ILE A 111 7.32 1.85 -7.47
N LEU A 112 6.13 1.89 -6.87
CA LEU A 112 5.90 2.53 -5.57
C LEU A 112 6.80 1.95 -4.48
N GLU A 113 6.91 0.62 -4.37
CA GLU A 113 7.78 -0.06 -3.40
C GLU A 113 9.26 0.31 -3.60
N ILE A 114 9.75 0.32 -4.85
CA ILE A 114 11.12 0.73 -5.18
C ILE A 114 11.37 2.15 -4.71
N LEU A 115 10.57 3.10 -5.19
CA LEU A 115 10.77 4.53 -4.94
C LEU A 115 10.58 4.88 -3.47
N LEU A 116 9.56 4.31 -2.81
CA LEU A 116 9.31 4.51 -1.39
C LEU A 116 10.42 3.95 -0.51
N ASN A 117 11.00 2.80 -0.87
CA ASN A 117 12.13 2.25 -0.11
C ASN A 117 13.36 3.15 -0.21
N LEU A 118 13.70 3.66 -1.39
CA LEU A 118 14.82 4.57 -1.59
C LEU A 118 14.59 5.89 -0.85
N ALA A 119 13.43 6.52 -1.04
CA ALA A 119 13.11 7.81 -0.46
C ALA A 119 12.91 7.75 1.07
N SER A 120 12.31 6.68 1.61
CA SER A 120 12.22 6.49 3.06
C SER A 120 13.59 6.25 3.71
N ASN A 121 14.50 5.59 3.02
CA ASN A 121 15.91 5.47 3.47
C ASN A 121 16.59 6.85 3.49
N ALA A 122 16.42 7.69 2.47
CA ALA A 122 16.91 9.05 2.45
C ALA A 122 16.39 9.87 3.65
N VAL A 123 15.07 9.84 3.90
CA VAL A 123 14.47 10.50 5.09
C VAL A 123 15.03 9.95 6.39
N LYS A 124 15.21 8.63 6.48
CA LYS A 124 15.67 7.94 7.69
C LYS A 124 17.10 8.32 8.06
N TYR A 125 18.01 8.32 7.09
CA TYR A 125 19.44 8.47 7.30
C TYR A 125 19.94 9.91 7.15
N THR A 126 19.08 10.85 6.81
CA THR A 126 19.38 12.27 6.82
C THR A 126 19.02 12.89 8.16
N PRO A 127 19.92 13.72 8.77
CA PRO A 127 19.63 14.44 10.00
C PRO A 127 18.48 15.44 9.86
N GLU A 128 17.93 15.89 11.00
CA GLU A 128 16.95 16.99 11.04
C GLU A 128 17.51 18.24 10.34
N GLY A 129 16.68 18.89 9.53
CA GLY A 129 17.07 20.06 8.72
C GLY A 129 17.85 19.74 7.44
N GLY A 130 18.09 18.46 7.14
CA GLY A 130 18.79 18.05 5.92
C GLY A 130 17.94 18.21 4.66
N THR A 131 18.56 17.87 3.51
CA THR A 131 17.93 18.04 2.19
C THR A 131 17.84 16.72 1.45
N ILE A 132 16.68 16.48 0.85
CA ILE A 132 16.43 15.36 -0.07
C ILE A 132 16.04 15.94 -1.43
N ARG A 133 16.65 15.43 -2.48
CA ARG A 133 16.28 15.74 -3.86
C ARG A 133 15.68 14.50 -4.51
N PHE A 134 14.48 14.65 -5.07
CA PHE A 134 13.79 13.63 -5.84
C PHE A 134 13.66 14.10 -7.29
N LEU A 135 14.17 13.32 -8.25
CA LEU A 135 14.03 13.61 -9.67
C LEU A 135 13.36 12.42 -10.35
N ALA A 136 12.39 12.70 -11.22
CA ALA A 136 11.80 11.74 -12.13
C ALA A 136 11.73 12.33 -13.53
N GLU A 137 12.29 11.66 -14.52
CA GLU A 137 12.31 12.13 -15.90
C GLU A 137 12.21 10.97 -16.89
N LYS A 138 11.63 11.22 -18.06
CA LYS A 138 11.80 10.37 -19.24
C LYS A 138 13.11 10.73 -19.91
N ARG A 139 13.97 9.77 -20.13
CA ARG A 139 15.31 10.00 -20.68
C ARG A 139 15.38 9.84 -22.19
N GLU A 140 14.95 8.68 -22.67
CA GLU A 140 15.05 8.32 -24.09
C GLU A 140 14.01 7.28 -24.48
N GLU A 141 13.81 7.12 -25.80
CA GLU A 141 13.01 6.05 -26.39
C GLU A 141 13.93 5.16 -27.22
N ILE A 142 13.85 3.84 -26.99
CA ILE A 142 14.61 2.83 -27.72
C ILE A 142 13.63 1.84 -28.33
N GLY A 143 13.30 2.04 -29.62
CA GLY A 143 12.25 1.25 -30.28
C GLY A 143 10.87 1.53 -29.70
N SER A 144 10.23 0.50 -29.11
CA SER A 144 8.95 0.62 -28.41
C SER A 144 9.09 0.92 -26.93
N ASP A 145 10.31 0.89 -26.40
CA ASP A 145 10.57 1.03 -24.98
C ASP A 145 10.92 2.48 -24.64
N GLN A 146 10.36 2.94 -23.55
CA GLN A 146 10.63 4.26 -22.97
C GLN A 146 11.46 4.07 -21.70
N ILE A 147 12.56 4.78 -21.59
CA ILE A 147 13.44 4.71 -20.43
C ILE A 147 13.15 5.89 -19.51
N TYR A 148 12.75 5.57 -18.29
CA TYR A 148 12.53 6.52 -17.21
C TYR A 148 13.65 6.44 -16.20
N ARG A 149 14.07 7.60 -15.72
CA ARG A 149 15.12 7.77 -14.72
C ARG A 149 14.53 8.35 -13.44
N PHE A 150 14.81 7.70 -12.34
CA PHE A 150 14.46 8.19 -11.00
C PHE A 150 15.76 8.38 -10.20
N VAL A 151 15.88 9.52 -9.54
CA VAL A 151 17.04 9.81 -8.67
C VAL A 151 16.52 10.22 -7.30
N VAL A 152 17.05 9.59 -6.27
CA VAL A 152 16.86 9.99 -4.88
C VAL A 152 18.24 10.32 -4.31
N GLN A 153 18.42 11.57 -3.94
CA GLN A 153 19.67 12.07 -3.38
C GLN A 153 19.42 12.68 -2.01
N ASP A 154 20.29 12.39 -1.07
CA ASP A 154 20.27 12.96 0.28
C ASP A 154 21.66 13.51 0.67
N ASN A 155 21.70 14.41 1.64
CA ASN A 155 22.91 14.88 2.28
C ASN A 155 23.08 14.28 3.69
N GLY A 156 22.69 13.03 3.85
CA GLY A 156 22.74 12.29 5.10
C GLY A 156 24.13 11.78 5.49
N ILE A 157 24.11 10.75 6.33
CA ILE A 157 25.36 10.16 6.89
C ILE A 157 26.24 9.45 5.84
N GLY A 158 25.68 9.12 4.67
CA GLY A 158 26.35 8.31 3.65
C GLY A 158 26.66 6.89 4.13
N MET A 159 27.45 6.16 3.33
CA MET A 159 27.80 4.76 3.55
C MET A 159 29.32 4.54 3.41
N SER A 160 29.85 3.56 4.17
CA SER A 160 31.22 3.11 4.03
C SER A 160 31.42 2.32 2.74
N LYS A 161 32.66 2.27 2.22
CA LYS A 161 32.97 1.49 1.00
C LYS A 161 32.69 0.00 1.19
N GLU A 162 33.02 -0.52 2.37
CA GLU A 162 32.82 -1.93 2.71
C GLU A 162 31.33 -2.30 2.74
N PHE A 163 30.47 -1.37 3.15
CA PHE A 163 29.03 -1.59 3.15
C PHE A 163 28.44 -1.45 1.74
N LEU A 164 28.92 -0.49 0.93
CA LEU A 164 28.47 -0.32 -0.45
C LEU A 164 28.62 -1.57 -1.31
N GLU A 165 29.73 -2.33 -1.13
CA GLU A 165 29.98 -3.59 -1.83
C GLU A 165 28.91 -4.66 -1.51
N LYS A 166 28.29 -4.58 -0.34
CA LYS A 166 27.32 -5.55 0.19
C LYS A 166 25.90 -5.00 0.31
N LEU A 167 25.66 -3.77 -0.16
CA LEU A 167 24.39 -3.06 0.03
C LEU A 167 23.17 -3.84 -0.43
N PHE A 168 23.31 -4.60 -1.50
CA PHE A 168 22.23 -5.38 -2.10
C PHE A 168 22.18 -6.85 -1.63
N GLU A 169 23.08 -7.26 -0.72
CA GLU A 169 23.01 -8.59 -0.12
C GLU A 169 21.89 -8.65 0.93
N PRO A 170 21.09 -9.74 0.96
CA PRO A 170 20.02 -9.88 1.94
C PRO A 170 20.57 -9.89 3.39
N PHE A 171 19.80 -9.26 4.30
CA PHE A 171 20.08 -9.19 5.74
C PHE A 171 21.35 -8.42 6.14
N VAL A 172 22.05 -7.77 5.23
CA VAL A 172 23.22 -6.97 5.52
C VAL A 172 22.81 -5.57 6.00
N ARG A 173 23.50 -5.09 7.05
CA ARG A 173 23.31 -3.77 7.65
C ARG A 173 24.66 -3.18 8.02
N GLU A 174 24.78 -1.86 7.93
CA GLU A 174 25.99 -1.17 8.35
C GLU A 174 26.14 -1.21 9.89
N GLN A 175 27.29 -1.64 10.41
CA GLN A 175 27.50 -1.87 11.84
C GLN A 175 27.32 -0.60 12.69
N LYS A 176 27.74 0.56 12.19
CA LYS A 176 27.58 1.87 12.89
C LYS A 176 26.10 2.28 13.07
N VAL A 177 25.21 1.74 12.25
CA VAL A 177 23.77 1.97 12.28
C VAL A 177 23.08 0.91 13.17
N ALA A 178 23.76 -0.22 13.44
CA ALA A 178 23.23 -1.31 14.27
C ALA A 178 23.19 -0.96 15.77
N ASP A 179 23.85 0.10 16.23
CA ASP A 179 23.88 0.54 17.63
C ASP A 179 22.57 1.18 18.14
N GLY A 180 21.42 0.79 17.55
CA GLY A 180 20.08 1.01 18.10
C GLY A 180 19.35 2.29 17.68
N LYS A 181 19.95 3.15 16.86
CA LYS A 181 19.28 4.39 16.39
C LYS A 181 18.39 4.21 15.16
N PHE A 182 18.61 3.18 14.36
CA PHE A 182 17.86 2.98 13.11
C PHE A 182 17.44 1.51 12.95
N GLU A 183 16.14 1.26 12.96
CA GLU A 183 15.56 -0.06 12.74
C GLU A 183 15.52 -0.42 11.25
N GLY A 184 15.65 -1.70 10.91
CA GLY A 184 15.54 -2.20 9.54
C GLY A 184 15.87 -3.68 9.45
N THR A 185 15.34 -4.34 8.43
CA THR A 185 15.45 -5.78 8.18
C THR A 185 16.73 -6.17 7.47
N GLY A 186 17.28 -5.25 6.66
CA GLY A 186 18.36 -5.53 5.72
C GLY A 186 17.86 -6.21 4.42
N LEU A 187 16.54 -6.32 4.21
CA LEU A 187 15.96 -6.91 2.99
C LEU A 187 15.53 -5.86 1.96
N GLY A 188 15.23 -4.64 2.37
CA GLY A 188 14.66 -3.63 1.48
C GLY A 188 15.49 -3.39 0.22
N MET A 189 16.84 -3.24 0.34
CA MET A 189 17.69 -2.96 -0.83
C MET A 189 17.83 -4.16 -1.76
N SER A 190 17.91 -5.39 -1.24
CA SER A 190 17.94 -6.60 -2.07
C SER A 190 16.62 -6.81 -2.82
N ILE A 191 15.48 -6.55 -2.19
CA ILE A 191 14.16 -6.59 -2.82
C ILE A 191 14.03 -5.49 -3.89
N THR A 192 14.46 -4.26 -3.59
CA THR A 192 14.48 -3.15 -4.57
C THR A 192 15.29 -3.52 -5.81
N LYS A 193 16.49 -4.05 -5.65
CA LYS A 193 17.32 -4.49 -6.77
C LYS A 193 16.63 -5.57 -7.60
N ALA A 194 16.06 -6.58 -6.94
CA ALA A 194 15.35 -7.66 -7.61
C ALA A 194 14.15 -7.15 -8.44
N PHE A 195 13.35 -6.23 -7.91
CA PHE A 195 12.25 -5.62 -8.66
C PHE A 195 12.74 -4.80 -9.87
N VAL A 196 13.80 -4.01 -9.69
CA VAL A 196 14.40 -3.25 -10.80
C VAL A 196 14.90 -4.20 -11.90
N GLU A 197 15.58 -5.29 -11.55
CA GLU A 197 16.07 -6.32 -12.50
C GLU A 197 14.90 -7.04 -13.20
N MET A 198 13.83 -7.40 -12.46
CA MET A 198 12.63 -8.01 -13.05
C MET A 198 11.93 -7.08 -14.06
N MET A 199 11.98 -5.76 -13.83
CA MET A 199 11.44 -4.74 -14.74
C MET A 199 12.42 -4.39 -15.87
N GLY A 200 13.51 -5.15 -16.04
CA GLY A 200 14.53 -4.92 -17.09
C GLY A 200 15.29 -3.62 -16.90
N GLY A 201 15.33 -3.10 -15.68
CA GLY A 201 15.97 -1.85 -15.28
C GLY A 201 17.40 -2.03 -14.76
N ASP A 202 17.95 -0.93 -14.27
CA ASP A 202 19.27 -0.86 -13.61
C ASP A 202 19.20 0.06 -12.38
N ILE A 203 19.92 -0.28 -11.32
CA ILE A 203 20.03 0.54 -10.11
C ILE A 203 21.50 0.80 -9.81
N ARG A 204 21.83 2.07 -9.61
CA ARG A 204 23.17 2.53 -9.24
C ARG A 204 23.13 3.30 -7.95
N VAL A 205 24.23 3.27 -7.23
CA VAL A 205 24.41 4.02 -5.98
C VAL A 205 25.77 4.69 -5.99
N ASP A 206 25.78 5.95 -5.60
CA ASP A 206 26.97 6.70 -5.26
C ASP A 206 26.81 7.26 -3.85
N SER A 207 27.75 6.95 -2.95
CA SER A 207 27.68 7.35 -1.56
C SER A 207 29.07 7.49 -0.96
N LYS A 208 29.18 8.48 -0.08
CA LYS A 208 30.40 8.70 0.68
C LYS A 208 30.04 9.05 2.11
N GLU A 209 30.74 8.44 3.05
CA GLU A 209 30.52 8.65 4.49
C GLU A 209 30.64 10.14 4.85
N GLY A 210 29.60 10.71 5.46
CA GLY A 210 29.49 12.12 5.82
C GLY A 210 29.05 13.07 4.69
N GLU A 211 28.91 12.61 3.44
CA GLU A 211 28.52 13.46 2.30
C GLU A 211 27.13 13.13 1.74
N GLY A 212 26.51 12.00 2.16
CA GLY A 212 25.18 11.57 1.73
C GLY A 212 25.21 10.46 0.69
N THR A 213 24.05 10.22 0.08
CA THR A 213 23.84 9.13 -0.86
C THR A 213 23.01 9.58 -2.06
N THR A 214 23.34 9.05 -3.23
CA THR A 214 22.56 9.20 -4.45
C THR A 214 22.25 7.82 -5.00
N PHE A 215 20.95 7.49 -5.09
CA PHE A 215 20.45 6.34 -5.83
C PHE A 215 19.92 6.80 -7.18
N GLU A 216 20.26 6.06 -8.22
CA GLU A 216 19.74 6.23 -9.58
C GLU A 216 19.11 4.91 -10.02
N VAL A 217 17.85 4.97 -10.45
CA VAL A 217 17.10 3.83 -10.99
C VAL A 217 16.68 4.14 -12.40
N LEU A 218 16.95 3.22 -13.31
CA LEU A 218 16.49 3.25 -14.69
C LEU A 218 15.48 2.14 -14.88
N LEU A 219 14.25 2.47 -15.30
CA LEU A 219 13.20 1.49 -15.60
C LEU A 219 12.79 1.62 -17.08
N ARG A 220 12.38 0.48 -17.65
CA ARG A 220 11.92 0.39 -19.03
C ARG A 220 10.43 0.10 -19.05
N PHE A 221 9.69 0.90 -19.82
CA PHE A 221 8.25 0.75 -19.96
C PHE A 221 7.88 0.73 -21.43
N LYS A 222 6.84 0.00 -21.78
CA LYS A 222 6.18 0.13 -23.09
C LYS A 222 5.16 1.25 -23.03
N LYS A 223 5.08 2.02 -24.11
CA LYS A 223 4.04 3.05 -24.25
C LYS A 223 2.65 2.39 -24.24
N ALA A 224 1.72 2.94 -23.43
CA ALA A 224 0.34 2.50 -23.46
C ALA A 224 -0.44 3.26 -24.55
N GLU A 225 -1.19 2.53 -25.37
CA GLU A 225 -2.00 3.15 -26.44
C GLU A 225 -3.27 3.84 -25.89
N ALA A 226 -3.76 3.39 -24.74
CA ALA A 226 -4.90 3.99 -24.07
C ALA A 226 -4.43 5.01 -23.03
N ALA A 227 -4.87 6.27 -23.17
CA ALA A 227 -4.71 7.24 -22.10
C ALA A 227 -5.49 6.75 -20.87
N VAL A 228 -4.79 6.45 -19.77
CA VAL A 228 -5.42 6.28 -18.47
C VAL A 228 -5.81 7.69 -18.01
N THR A 229 -7.08 8.01 -18.11
CA THR A 229 -7.67 9.10 -17.34
C THR A 229 -7.84 8.59 -15.90
N GLU A 230 -6.74 8.40 -15.18
CA GLU A 230 -6.85 8.43 -13.73
C GLU A 230 -7.24 9.87 -13.40
N GLU A 231 -8.47 10.07 -12.95
CA GLU A 231 -8.76 11.24 -12.16
C GLU A 231 -7.68 11.28 -11.08
N ARG A 232 -6.88 12.35 -11.03
CA ARG A 232 -5.91 12.58 -9.94
C ARG A 232 -6.68 12.37 -8.65
N GLY A 233 -6.53 11.18 -8.05
CA GLY A 233 -7.40 10.75 -6.99
C GLY A 233 -7.27 11.72 -5.84
N LYS A 234 -8.30 12.55 -5.63
CA LYS A 234 -8.38 13.37 -4.44
C LYS A 234 -8.24 12.44 -3.24
N VAL A 235 -7.21 12.65 -2.44
CA VAL A 235 -7.07 11.94 -1.17
C VAL A 235 -8.17 12.47 -0.27
N TRP A 236 -9.20 11.65 -0.10
CA TRP A 236 -10.33 11.99 0.75
C TRP A 236 -9.96 11.84 2.21
N ARG A 237 -10.30 12.84 3.00
CA ARG A 237 -10.13 12.82 4.45
C ARG A 237 -11.48 12.55 5.12
N LEU A 238 -11.44 11.97 6.31
CA LEU A 238 -12.66 11.61 7.04
C LEU A 238 -13.54 12.84 7.33
N ASP A 239 -12.90 13.97 7.68
CA ASP A 239 -13.57 15.24 7.94
C ASP A 239 -14.31 15.79 6.70
N GLU A 240 -13.80 15.56 5.48
CA GLU A 240 -14.45 15.95 4.22
C GLU A 240 -15.64 15.05 3.87
N CYS A 241 -15.69 13.83 4.40
CA CYS A 241 -16.74 12.83 4.14
C CYS A 241 -17.74 12.69 5.28
N ARG A 242 -17.62 13.51 6.35
CA ARG A 242 -18.51 13.44 7.53
C ARG A 242 -19.97 13.64 7.13
N GLY A 243 -20.83 12.69 7.50
CA GLY A 243 -22.27 12.73 7.22
C GLY A 243 -22.65 12.65 5.73
N ARG A 244 -21.69 12.42 4.83
CA ARG A 244 -21.93 12.48 3.38
C ARG A 244 -22.79 11.33 2.88
N PHE A 245 -22.74 10.18 3.56
CA PHE A 245 -23.41 8.95 3.14
C PHE A 245 -24.55 8.53 4.07
N GLU A 246 -25.19 9.47 4.77
CA GLU A 246 -26.30 9.19 5.71
C GLU A 246 -27.48 8.49 5.05
N GLN A 247 -27.68 8.69 3.76
CA GLN A 247 -28.78 8.07 3.01
C GLN A 247 -28.39 6.77 2.31
N ASN A 248 -27.09 6.43 2.34
CA ASN A 248 -26.56 5.24 1.67
C ASN A 248 -26.47 4.05 2.62
N ARG A 249 -26.52 2.87 2.03
CA ARG A 249 -26.46 1.61 2.76
C ARG A 249 -25.42 0.67 2.18
N LEU A 250 -24.50 0.24 3.04
CA LEU A 250 -23.39 -0.65 2.75
C LEU A 250 -23.72 -2.06 3.27
N LEU A 251 -23.54 -3.08 2.45
CA LEU A 251 -23.43 -4.46 2.92
C LEU A 251 -21.96 -4.81 3.15
N LEU A 252 -21.60 -5.18 4.37
CA LEU A 252 -20.26 -5.62 4.75
C LEU A 252 -20.26 -7.13 5.00
N ALA A 253 -19.68 -7.90 4.09
CA ALA A 253 -19.51 -9.34 4.20
C ALA A 253 -18.07 -9.67 4.61
N GLU A 254 -17.88 -10.13 5.83
CA GLU A 254 -16.58 -10.43 6.46
C GLU A 254 -16.82 -11.43 7.59
N ASP A 255 -16.09 -12.52 7.64
CA ASP A 255 -16.29 -13.58 8.65
C ASP A 255 -15.68 -13.24 10.01
N ASN A 256 -14.61 -12.46 10.04
CA ASN A 256 -13.92 -12.07 11.26
C ASN A 256 -14.59 -10.87 11.94
N GLU A 257 -15.10 -11.07 13.15
CA GLU A 257 -15.78 -10.04 13.95
C GLU A 257 -14.93 -8.79 14.18
N LEU A 258 -13.65 -8.97 14.51
CA LEU A 258 -12.74 -7.85 14.74
C LEU A 258 -12.53 -7.02 13.46
N ASN A 259 -12.40 -7.65 12.29
CA ASN A 259 -12.28 -6.95 11.02
C ASN A 259 -13.56 -6.16 10.70
N ARG A 260 -14.75 -6.72 10.98
CA ARG A 260 -16.03 -6.00 10.82
C ARG A 260 -16.08 -4.77 11.72
N GLU A 261 -15.70 -4.90 12.99
CA GLU A 261 -15.66 -3.78 13.94
C GLU A 261 -14.70 -2.68 13.49
N ILE A 262 -13.49 -3.05 13.05
CA ILE A 262 -12.51 -2.10 12.53
C ILE A 262 -13.07 -1.34 11.32
N LEU A 263 -13.61 -2.04 10.32
CA LEU A 263 -14.17 -1.38 9.13
C LEU A 263 -15.33 -0.45 9.46
N LYS A 264 -16.23 -0.85 10.35
CA LYS A 264 -17.33 0.01 10.82
C LYS A 264 -16.82 1.27 11.49
N GLU A 265 -15.82 1.14 12.36
CA GLU A 265 -15.26 2.30 13.07
C GLU A 265 -14.53 3.25 12.12
N LEU A 266 -13.79 2.73 11.12
CA LEU A 266 -13.08 3.52 10.11
C LEU A 266 -14.00 4.44 9.29
N ILE A 267 -15.24 4.02 9.03
CA ILE A 267 -16.20 4.80 8.21
C ILE A 267 -17.38 5.34 9.01
N ARG A 268 -17.39 5.20 10.32
CA ARG A 268 -18.50 5.64 11.20
C ARG A 268 -18.89 7.10 10.99
N GLU A 269 -17.90 7.99 10.89
CA GLU A 269 -18.13 9.43 10.73
C GLU A 269 -18.74 9.81 9.37
N THR A 270 -18.71 8.91 8.38
CA THR A 270 -19.34 9.15 7.08
C THR A 270 -20.86 9.10 7.12
N GLY A 271 -21.43 8.53 8.19
CA GLY A 271 -22.87 8.41 8.41
C GLY A 271 -23.52 7.26 7.64
N ILE A 272 -22.77 6.44 6.88
CA ILE A 272 -23.33 5.33 6.11
C ILE A 272 -23.94 4.27 7.01
N SER A 273 -25.14 3.77 6.64
CA SER A 273 -25.76 2.63 7.32
C SER A 273 -25.10 1.33 6.90
N ILE A 274 -24.70 0.48 7.84
CA ILE A 274 -23.99 -0.77 7.56
C ILE A 274 -24.85 -1.95 7.98
N GLU A 275 -25.05 -2.91 7.08
CA GLU A 275 -25.62 -4.22 7.37
C GLU A 275 -24.53 -5.29 7.19
N GLU A 276 -24.44 -6.22 8.14
CA GLU A 276 -23.35 -7.18 8.22
C GLU A 276 -23.78 -8.56 7.73
N ALA A 277 -22.87 -9.25 7.05
CA ALA A 277 -22.97 -10.66 6.72
C ALA A 277 -21.69 -11.38 7.19
N VAL A 278 -21.83 -12.53 7.83
CA VAL A 278 -20.70 -13.29 8.39
C VAL A 278 -20.10 -14.31 7.40
N ASN A 279 -20.73 -14.48 6.22
CA ASN A 279 -20.26 -15.32 5.13
C ASN A 279 -20.96 -14.95 3.82
N GLY A 280 -20.51 -15.57 2.72
CA GLY A 280 -21.08 -15.30 1.38
C GLY A 280 -22.55 -15.72 1.25
N THR A 281 -22.96 -16.80 1.92
CA THR A 281 -24.36 -17.28 1.89
C THR A 281 -25.30 -16.24 2.49
N GLU A 282 -24.90 -15.63 3.60
CA GLU A 282 -25.71 -14.58 4.23
C GLU A 282 -25.74 -13.31 3.39
N ALA A 283 -24.61 -12.92 2.79
CA ALA A 283 -24.55 -11.77 1.89
C ALA A 283 -25.51 -11.94 0.70
N VAL A 284 -25.49 -13.10 0.03
CA VAL A 284 -26.42 -13.41 -1.06
C VAL A 284 -27.87 -13.35 -0.59
N ARG A 285 -28.17 -13.93 0.58
CA ARG A 285 -29.51 -13.92 1.16
C ARG A 285 -30.02 -12.50 1.44
N LEU A 286 -29.16 -11.63 1.99
CA LEU A 286 -29.51 -10.24 2.27
C LEU A 286 -29.81 -9.47 0.98
N VAL A 287 -29.01 -9.63 -0.07
CA VAL A 287 -29.27 -9.01 -1.38
C VAL A 287 -30.57 -9.54 -2.02
N GLN A 288 -30.87 -10.83 -1.87
CA GLN A 288 -32.07 -11.43 -2.45
C GLN A 288 -33.36 -11.06 -1.72
N ASN A 289 -33.31 -10.90 -0.40
CA ASN A 289 -34.48 -10.64 0.43
C ASN A 289 -34.86 -9.14 0.53
N ASN A 290 -34.00 -8.26 0.03
CA ASN A 290 -34.21 -6.81 0.07
C ASN A 290 -34.61 -6.25 -1.31
N PRO A 291 -35.24 -5.06 -1.38
CA PRO A 291 -35.54 -4.35 -2.63
C PRO A 291 -34.27 -4.07 -3.47
N GLU A 292 -34.46 -3.74 -4.73
CA GLU A 292 -33.38 -3.52 -5.70
C GLU A 292 -32.38 -2.44 -5.25
N ASP A 293 -32.87 -1.31 -4.77
CA ASP A 293 -32.02 -0.17 -4.35
C ASP A 293 -31.80 -0.14 -2.82
N TYR A 294 -31.84 -1.31 -2.16
CA TYR A 294 -31.67 -1.34 -0.70
C TYR A 294 -30.21 -1.16 -0.28
N PHE A 295 -29.27 -1.74 -1.01
CA PHE A 295 -27.84 -1.54 -0.84
C PHE A 295 -27.29 -0.72 -1.99
N ASP A 296 -26.39 0.22 -1.67
CA ASP A 296 -25.68 1.05 -2.65
C ASP A 296 -24.30 0.50 -2.98
N LEU A 297 -23.70 -0.26 -2.06
CA LEU A 297 -22.33 -0.78 -2.16
C LEU A 297 -22.19 -2.06 -1.33
N VAL A 298 -21.37 -2.99 -1.80
CA VAL A 298 -20.95 -4.18 -1.06
C VAL A 298 -19.45 -4.20 -0.88
N PHE A 299 -18.97 -4.31 0.35
CA PHE A 299 -17.60 -4.77 0.64
C PHE A 299 -17.67 -6.24 0.96
N MET A 300 -16.94 -7.05 0.20
CA MET A 300 -17.01 -8.52 0.25
C MET A 300 -15.62 -9.11 0.50
N ASP A 301 -15.42 -9.72 1.67
CA ASP A 301 -14.22 -10.54 1.86
C ASP A 301 -14.22 -11.70 0.86
N VAL A 302 -13.04 -11.94 0.30
CA VAL A 302 -12.83 -13.05 -0.63
C VAL A 302 -12.81 -14.39 0.11
N GLN A 303 -12.16 -14.44 1.27
CA GLN A 303 -11.96 -15.67 2.04
C GLN A 303 -12.93 -15.76 3.20
N MET A 304 -14.05 -16.42 2.97
CA MET A 304 -15.06 -16.67 4.01
C MET A 304 -15.45 -18.16 4.05
N PRO A 305 -15.89 -18.67 5.22
CA PRO A 305 -16.38 -20.03 5.34
C PRO A 305 -17.72 -20.23 4.61
N GLU A 306 -18.07 -21.47 4.32
CA GLU A 306 -19.32 -21.94 3.66
C GLU A 306 -19.43 -21.51 2.19
N MET A 307 -19.34 -20.23 1.90
CA MET A 307 -19.34 -19.64 0.55
C MET A 307 -18.32 -18.52 0.50
N ASP A 308 -17.34 -18.62 -0.38
CA ASP A 308 -16.35 -17.57 -0.59
C ASP A 308 -16.94 -16.34 -1.29
N GLY A 309 -16.22 -15.22 -1.24
CA GLY A 309 -16.70 -13.96 -1.83
C GLY A 309 -16.83 -14.02 -3.35
N TYR A 310 -16.03 -14.83 -4.05
CA TYR A 310 -16.14 -14.99 -5.50
C TYR A 310 -17.44 -15.72 -5.88
N GLU A 311 -17.75 -16.79 -5.17
CA GLU A 311 -18.99 -17.53 -5.38
C GLU A 311 -20.22 -16.67 -5.05
N ALA A 312 -20.15 -15.92 -3.93
CA ALA A 312 -21.22 -15.00 -3.54
C ALA A 312 -21.48 -13.93 -4.60
N ALA A 313 -20.42 -13.27 -5.11
CA ALA A 313 -20.53 -12.29 -6.18
C ALA A 313 -21.16 -12.90 -7.44
N GLY A 314 -20.70 -14.08 -7.86
CA GLY A 314 -21.28 -14.80 -9.01
C GLY A 314 -22.77 -15.07 -8.85
N GLN A 315 -23.21 -15.48 -7.64
CA GLN A 315 -24.64 -15.70 -7.36
C GLN A 315 -25.45 -14.39 -7.37
N ILE A 316 -24.90 -13.30 -6.82
CA ILE A 316 -25.53 -11.97 -6.87
C ILE A 316 -25.71 -11.54 -8.33
N ARG A 317 -24.69 -11.66 -9.19
CA ARG A 317 -24.76 -11.32 -10.62
C ARG A 317 -25.78 -12.15 -11.37
N GLN A 318 -25.88 -13.44 -11.10
CA GLN A 318 -26.91 -14.31 -11.69
C GLN A 318 -28.32 -13.87 -11.27
N TYR A 319 -28.50 -13.48 -10.01
CA TYR A 319 -29.76 -12.99 -9.49
C TYR A 319 -30.17 -11.66 -10.12
N GLU A 320 -29.26 -10.69 -10.22
CA GLU A 320 -29.50 -9.41 -10.92
C GLU A 320 -29.94 -9.64 -12.37
N LYS A 321 -29.20 -10.49 -13.10
CA LYS A 321 -29.51 -10.81 -14.50
C LYS A 321 -30.87 -11.45 -14.64
N LYS A 322 -31.24 -12.39 -13.76
CA LYS A 322 -32.53 -13.11 -13.81
C LYS A 322 -33.70 -12.17 -13.59
N LEU A 323 -33.58 -11.22 -12.68
CA LEU A 323 -34.64 -10.28 -12.33
C LEU A 323 -34.53 -8.93 -13.05
N LYS A 324 -33.52 -8.75 -13.90
CA LYS A 324 -33.16 -7.48 -14.57
C LYS A 324 -32.98 -6.32 -13.60
N ARG A 325 -32.38 -6.60 -12.44
CA ARG A 325 -32.05 -5.61 -11.41
C ARG A 325 -30.90 -4.72 -11.86
N LYS A 326 -30.80 -3.54 -11.24
CA LYS A 326 -29.68 -2.62 -11.36
C LYS A 326 -28.41 -3.29 -10.83
N HIS A 327 -27.29 -2.94 -11.42
CA HIS A 327 -25.97 -3.42 -11.02
C HIS A 327 -25.59 -2.86 -9.64
N LEU A 328 -25.38 -3.74 -8.66
CA LEU A 328 -24.93 -3.39 -7.31
C LEU A 328 -23.39 -3.47 -7.25
N PRO A 329 -22.67 -2.38 -6.99
CA PRO A 329 -21.21 -2.42 -6.90
C PRO A 329 -20.72 -3.36 -5.80
N ILE A 330 -19.81 -4.30 -6.15
CA ILE A 330 -19.20 -5.25 -5.23
C ILE A 330 -17.69 -5.07 -5.25
N ILE A 331 -17.12 -4.70 -4.13
CA ILE A 331 -15.68 -4.46 -3.94
C ILE A 331 -15.08 -5.60 -3.12
N ALA A 332 -14.15 -6.33 -3.71
CA ALA A 332 -13.44 -7.39 -3.01
C ALA A 332 -12.53 -6.83 -1.91
N LEU A 333 -12.57 -7.42 -0.73
CA LEU A 333 -11.57 -7.25 0.32
C LEU A 333 -10.63 -8.46 0.28
N THR A 334 -9.35 -8.27 -0.04
CA THR A 334 -8.43 -9.38 -0.23
C THR A 334 -7.22 -9.29 0.71
N ALA A 335 -6.74 -10.43 1.23
CA ALA A 335 -5.48 -10.47 1.97
C ALA A 335 -4.25 -10.25 1.06
N ASN A 336 -4.40 -10.48 -0.25
CA ASN A 336 -3.35 -10.33 -1.23
C ASN A 336 -3.80 -9.36 -2.34
N VAL A 337 -2.98 -8.36 -2.64
CA VAL A 337 -3.23 -7.38 -3.72
C VAL A 337 -2.61 -7.89 -5.04
N PHE A 338 -2.46 -9.21 -5.22
CA PHE A 338 -1.85 -9.75 -6.43
C PHE A 338 -2.82 -9.74 -7.63
N ALA A 339 -2.26 -9.67 -8.85
CA ALA A 339 -3.03 -9.62 -10.10
C ALA A 339 -3.98 -10.79 -10.25
N GLU A 340 -3.55 -11.99 -9.86
CA GLU A 340 -4.38 -13.19 -9.95
C GLU A 340 -5.69 -13.05 -9.16
N ASP A 341 -5.61 -12.48 -7.95
CA ASP A 341 -6.79 -12.25 -7.11
C ASP A 341 -7.66 -11.13 -7.67
N SER A 342 -7.05 -10.08 -8.26
CA SER A 342 -7.77 -9.01 -8.94
C SER A 342 -8.52 -9.50 -10.17
N GLU A 343 -7.85 -10.27 -11.04
CA GLU A 343 -8.49 -10.85 -12.23
C GLU A 343 -9.58 -11.86 -11.85
N ARG A 344 -9.34 -12.64 -10.81
CA ARG A 344 -10.32 -13.59 -10.32
C ARG A 344 -11.55 -12.90 -9.77
N ALA A 345 -11.38 -11.79 -9.03
CA ALA A 345 -12.47 -10.96 -8.54
C ALA A 345 -13.32 -10.40 -9.69
N LEU A 346 -12.67 -9.82 -10.70
CA LEU A 346 -13.37 -9.30 -11.89
C LEU A 346 -14.09 -10.40 -12.68
N ARG A 347 -13.46 -11.57 -12.87
CA ARG A 347 -14.10 -12.74 -13.54
C ARG A 347 -15.29 -13.29 -12.75
N ALA A 348 -15.26 -13.18 -11.42
CA ALA A 348 -16.37 -13.55 -10.55
C ALA A 348 -17.52 -12.53 -10.58
N GLY A 349 -17.31 -11.37 -11.22
CA GLY A 349 -18.32 -10.32 -11.35
C GLY A 349 -18.20 -9.23 -10.28
N MET A 350 -17.10 -9.13 -9.55
CA MET A 350 -16.81 -7.98 -8.68
C MET A 350 -16.31 -6.80 -9.52
N ASP A 351 -16.50 -5.58 -9.04
CA ASP A 351 -16.24 -4.35 -9.79
C ASP A 351 -14.86 -3.76 -9.52
N ALA A 352 -14.37 -3.96 -8.30
CA ALA A 352 -13.03 -3.54 -7.87
C ALA A 352 -12.51 -4.43 -6.75
N HIS A 353 -11.28 -4.19 -6.33
CA HIS A 353 -10.69 -4.88 -5.19
C HIS A 353 -9.89 -3.91 -4.30
N MET A 354 -9.77 -4.26 -3.02
CA MET A 354 -9.03 -3.54 -2.01
C MET A 354 -8.23 -4.51 -1.15
N GLY A 355 -6.95 -4.23 -0.94
CA GLY A 355 -6.10 -5.07 -0.09
C GLY A 355 -6.35 -4.83 1.39
N LYS A 356 -6.27 -5.88 2.19
CA LYS A 356 -6.22 -5.81 3.65
C LYS A 356 -4.73 -5.69 4.10
N PRO A 357 -4.40 -4.90 5.12
CA PRO A 357 -5.31 -4.07 5.90
C PRO A 357 -5.85 -2.88 5.12
N VAL A 358 -7.13 -2.57 5.32
CA VAL A 358 -7.81 -1.48 4.62
C VAL A 358 -7.39 -0.15 5.25
N ASP A 359 -6.94 0.80 4.43
CA ASP A 359 -6.63 2.16 4.87
C ASP A 359 -7.80 3.12 4.60
N VAL A 360 -7.97 4.12 5.47
CA VAL A 360 -9.08 5.06 5.43
C VAL A 360 -9.13 5.87 4.12
N PRO A 361 -8.05 6.49 3.62
CA PRO A 361 -8.06 7.23 2.37
C PRO A 361 -8.57 6.42 1.17
N ARG A 362 -8.11 5.18 1.05
CA ARG A 362 -8.52 4.28 -0.05
C ARG A 362 -9.97 3.84 0.08
N LEU A 363 -10.42 3.58 1.31
CA LEU A 363 -11.80 3.23 1.62
C LEU A 363 -12.74 4.37 1.22
N LEU A 364 -12.43 5.60 1.63
CA LEU A 364 -13.20 6.79 1.29
C LEU A 364 -13.19 7.08 -0.22
N ALA A 365 -12.04 6.95 -0.89
CA ALA A 365 -11.95 7.13 -2.33
C ALA A 365 -12.84 6.12 -3.08
N THR A 366 -12.87 4.87 -2.63
CA THR A 366 -13.74 3.83 -3.19
C THR A 366 -15.22 4.17 -2.98
N MET A 367 -15.62 4.58 -1.77
CA MET A 367 -16.99 5.00 -1.49
C MET A 367 -17.39 6.20 -2.35
N MET A 368 -16.53 7.21 -2.47
CA MET A 368 -16.76 8.39 -3.31
C MET A 368 -16.91 8.06 -4.78
N HIS A 369 -16.17 7.08 -5.29
CA HIS A 369 -16.26 6.67 -6.69
C HIS A 369 -17.58 5.94 -7.01
N TRP A 370 -18.05 5.10 -6.10
CA TRP A 370 -19.19 4.20 -6.39
C TRP A 370 -20.55 4.75 -5.94
N ILE A 371 -20.56 5.57 -4.89
CA ILE A 371 -21.82 6.07 -4.26
C ILE A 371 -21.77 7.57 -3.89
N GLY A 372 -20.72 8.30 -4.26
CA GLY A 372 -20.49 9.73 -3.94
C GLY A 372 -21.07 10.76 -4.90
#